data_baf3f13fc145292eeb5dbc253eab5a40
#
_entry.id   baf3f13fc145292eeb5dbc253eab5a40
#
_cell.length_a   1.000
_cell.length_b   1.000
_cell.length_c   1.000
_cell.angle_alpha   90.00
_cell.angle_beta   90.00
_cell.angle_gamma   90.00
#
_symmetry.space_group_name_H-M   'P 1'
#
loop_
_entity.id
_entity.type
_entity.pdbx_description
1 polymer ?
#
loop_
_entity_poly.entity_id
_entity_poly.type
_entity_poly.pdbx_seq_one_letter_code
_entity_poly.pdbx_strand_id
1 'polypeptide(L)'
;VLVLEAGGRDSNPFIHMPAGFFRLLQSGKDSWQYQTEPQEHLDGRVLHDTRGKVLGGSSSINGMCYSRGSPEIFDLWAREGCPGWSYEEVLPYFRRAEANAHGDERFHGRGGPLPVTRARVTNRGQLAWLEAAQEAGFPYSDDHNGAQPEGFGPGEHTIRSGRRFSTSVAYLRPAARRSGNHRLSRTVL
;
A
#
# COMPACT_ATOMS: atom_id res chain seq x y z
N VAL A 1 -7.65 20.59 -11.16
CA VAL A 1 -8.17 19.36 -10.54
C VAL A 1 -8.75 19.71 -9.17
N LEU A 2 -9.97 19.25 -8.87
CA LEU A 2 -10.60 19.35 -7.56
C LEU A 2 -10.44 18.01 -6.83
N VAL A 3 -9.92 18.05 -5.60
CA VAL A 3 -9.84 16.88 -4.72
C VAL A 3 -10.77 17.11 -3.53
N LEU A 4 -11.69 16.18 -3.31
CA LEU A 4 -12.62 16.18 -2.18
C LEU A 4 -12.17 15.14 -1.16
N GLU A 5 -12.13 15.52 0.12
CA GLU A 5 -11.78 14.65 1.24
C GLU A 5 -12.74 14.91 2.40
N ALA A 6 -13.40 13.86 2.89
CA ALA A 6 -14.33 13.98 4.02
C ALA A 6 -13.60 14.15 5.37
N GLY A 7 -12.39 13.66 5.47
CA GLY A 7 -11.58 13.70 6.69
C GLY A 7 -10.77 14.99 6.87
N GLY A 8 -9.96 14.99 7.90
CA GLY A 8 -9.06 16.08 8.24
C GLY A 8 -7.73 16.06 7.50
N ARG A 9 -6.83 16.97 7.91
CA ARG A 9 -5.44 16.94 7.49
C ARG A 9 -4.70 15.76 8.14
N ASP A 10 -3.72 15.22 7.43
CA ASP A 10 -2.82 14.17 7.91
C ASP A 10 -1.77 14.71 8.90
N SER A 11 -2.22 15.47 9.92
CA SER A 11 -1.35 16.12 10.91
C SER A 11 -1.06 15.25 12.14
N ASN A 12 -1.78 14.15 12.33
CA ASN A 12 -1.53 13.22 13.42
C ASN A 12 -0.13 12.60 13.27
N PRO A 13 0.78 12.73 14.26
CA PRO A 13 2.14 12.23 14.16
C PRO A 13 2.22 10.71 13.95
N PHE A 14 1.27 9.95 14.46
CA PHE A 14 1.22 8.50 14.27
C PHE A 14 0.98 8.08 12.81
N ILE A 15 0.39 8.96 11.98
CA ILE A 15 0.28 8.73 10.54
C ILE A 15 1.67 8.63 9.91
N HIS A 16 2.59 9.52 10.29
CA HIS A 16 3.92 9.60 9.70
C HIS A 16 4.93 8.61 10.28
N MET A 17 4.63 8.06 11.43
CA MET A 17 5.47 7.10 12.15
C MET A 17 5.03 5.67 11.82
N PRO A 18 5.86 4.84 11.15
CA PRO A 18 5.48 3.47 10.81
C PRO A 18 5.02 2.63 12.02
N ALA A 19 5.74 2.72 13.14
CA ALA A 19 5.38 2.05 14.40
C ALA A 19 4.06 2.57 15.01
N GLY A 20 3.57 3.74 14.58
CA GLY A 20 2.30 4.33 14.98
C GLY A 20 1.06 3.62 14.41
N PHE A 21 1.24 2.71 13.46
CA PHE A 21 0.16 2.00 12.78
C PHE A 21 -0.86 1.38 13.74
N PHE A 22 -0.42 0.64 14.75
CA PHE A 22 -1.32 0.03 15.73
C PHE A 22 -2.09 1.05 16.54
N ARG A 23 -1.48 2.18 16.88
CA ARG A 23 -2.16 3.28 17.58
C ARG A 23 -3.25 3.93 16.73
N LEU A 24 -3.01 4.06 15.43
CA LEU A 24 -4.01 4.57 14.48
C LEU A 24 -5.22 3.64 14.42
N LEU A 25 -4.99 2.34 14.27
CA LEU A 25 -6.07 1.35 14.25
C LEU A 25 -6.88 1.36 15.53
N GLN A 26 -6.22 1.36 16.70
CA GLN A 26 -6.89 1.36 18.01
C GLN A 26 -7.67 2.65 18.27
N SER A 27 -7.16 3.80 17.86
CA SER A 27 -7.81 5.09 18.15
C SER A 27 -9.06 5.35 17.31
N GLY A 28 -9.13 4.78 16.12
CA GLY A 28 -10.19 5.02 15.14
C GLY A 28 -10.34 6.47 14.65
N LYS A 29 -9.51 7.40 15.16
CA LYS A 29 -9.70 8.85 15.00
C LYS A 29 -9.65 9.35 13.55
N ASP A 30 -8.78 8.77 12.73
CA ASP A 30 -8.57 9.17 11.33
C ASP A 30 -9.20 8.15 10.37
N SER A 31 -10.32 7.53 10.77
CA SER A 31 -10.93 6.39 10.11
C SER A 31 -12.44 6.45 10.11
N TRP A 32 -13.05 5.92 9.05
CA TRP A 32 -14.42 5.48 9.06
C TRP A 32 -14.53 4.23 9.92
N GLN A 33 -15.47 4.22 10.85
CA GLN A 33 -15.69 3.09 11.76
C GLN A 33 -16.77 2.17 11.20
N TYR A 34 -16.53 1.63 9.99
CA TYR A 34 -17.46 0.69 9.39
C TYR A 34 -17.45 -0.64 10.13
N GLN A 35 -18.60 -1.30 10.12
CA GLN A 35 -18.77 -2.64 10.65
C GLN A 35 -19.52 -3.48 9.61
N THR A 36 -19.20 -4.76 9.55
CA THR A 36 -19.96 -5.71 8.75
C THR A 36 -21.28 -6.03 9.43
N GLU A 37 -22.24 -6.53 8.67
CA GLU A 37 -23.32 -7.31 9.25
C GLU A 37 -22.74 -8.55 9.98
N PRO A 38 -23.49 -9.13 10.94
CA PRO A 38 -23.06 -10.38 11.58
C PRO A 38 -22.76 -11.45 10.54
N GLN A 39 -21.57 -12.06 10.63
CA GLN A 39 -21.11 -13.04 9.65
C GLN A 39 -21.50 -14.46 10.13
N GLU A 40 -22.45 -15.10 9.48
CA GLU A 40 -22.99 -16.41 9.84
C GLU A 40 -21.89 -17.47 9.97
N HIS A 41 -20.98 -17.54 8.97
CA HIS A 41 -19.87 -18.51 8.97
C HIS A 41 -18.71 -18.17 9.91
N LEU A 42 -18.82 -17.10 10.70
CA LEU A 42 -17.87 -16.66 11.71
C LEU A 42 -18.53 -16.54 13.08
N ASP A 43 -19.47 -17.43 13.41
CA ASP A 43 -20.21 -17.45 14.68
C ASP A 43 -20.93 -16.12 14.99
N GLY A 44 -21.48 -15.48 13.97
CA GLY A 44 -22.21 -14.22 14.11
C GLY A 44 -21.30 -13.01 14.41
N ARG A 45 -20.00 -13.11 14.26
CA ARG A 45 -19.08 -12.00 14.55
C ARG A 45 -19.30 -10.81 13.62
N VAL A 46 -19.28 -9.63 14.21
CA VAL A 46 -19.22 -8.34 13.53
C VAL A 46 -17.75 -7.93 13.39
N LEU A 47 -17.28 -7.70 12.19
CA LEU A 47 -15.91 -7.30 11.92
C LEU A 47 -15.83 -5.79 11.70
N HIS A 48 -14.78 -5.16 12.22
CA HIS A 48 -14.47 -3.77 11.92
C HIS A 48 -13.75 -3.67 10.59
N ASP A 49 -14.29 -2.85 9.68
CA ASP A 49 -13.70 -2.58 8.37
C ASP A 49 -13.16 -1.13 8.33
N THR A 50 -11.90 -1.01 8.67
CA THR A 50 -11.23 0.29 8.83
C THR A 50 -10.86 0.89 7.48
N ARG A 51 -11.36 2.11 7.20
CA ARG A 51 -10.99 2.92 6.01
C ARG A 51 -10.57 4.31 6.45
N GLY A 52 -9.55 4.87 5.81
CA GLY A 52 -9.05 6.20 6.17
C GLY A 52 -10.05 7.31 5.89
N LYS A 53 -10.26 8.18 6.87
CA LYS A 53 -11.01 9.45 6.79
C LYS A 53 -10.06 10.61 7.08
N VAL A 54 -9.13 10.82 6.17
CA VAL A 54 -8.02 11.76 6.33
C VAL A 54 -7.37 12.01 4.98
N LEU A 55 -6.69 13.14 4.77
CA LEU A 55 -5.89 13.36 3.56
C LEU A 55 -4.94 12.19 3.31
N GLY A 56 -5.02 11.62 2.10
CA GLY A 56 -4.31 10.40 1.72
C GLY A 56 -5.12 9.12 1.93
N GLY A 57 -6.34 9.22 2.51
CA GLY A 57 -7.23 8.08 2.71
C GLY A 57 -6.57 6.94 3.47
N SER A 58 -6.87 5.71 3.09
CA SER A 58 -6.33 4.51 3.75
C SER A 58 -4.81 4.38 3.64
N SER A 59 -4.14 5.03 2.68
CA SER A 59 -2.67 5.04 2.64
C SER A 59 -2.03 5.77 3.82
N SER A 60 -2.78 6.64 4.50
CA SER A 60 -2.35 7.33 5.72
C SER A 60 -2.46 6.47 6.97
N ILE A 61 -3.23 5.37 6.95
CA ILE A 61 -3.49 4.54 8.12
C ILE A 61 -3.21 3.04 7.94
N ASN A 62 -2.86 2.59 6.73
CA ASN A 62 -2.55 1.17 6.42
C ASN A 62 -1.21 0.70 7.01
N GLY A 63 -0.91 -0.60 6.88
CA GLY A 63 0.35 -1.22 7.28
C GLY A 63 1.53 -0.94 6.34
N MET A 64 1.38 -0.08 5.35
CA MET A 64 2.42 0.33 4.38
C MET A 64 2.96 -0.79 3.48
N CYS A 65 2.43 -1.98 3.53
CA CYS A 65 2.85 -3.06 2.64
C CYS A 65 2.58 -2.65 1.19
N TYR A 66 3.58 -2.88 0.33
CA TYR A 66 3.48 -2.63 -1.10
C TYR A 66 3.43 -3.96 -1.84
N SER A 67 2.29 -4.23 -2.48
CA SER A 67 2.06 -5.40 -3.31
C SER A 67 1.17 -5.01 -4.47
N ARG A 68 1.46 -5.54 -5.66
CA ARG A 68 0.68 -5.27 -6.88
C ARG A 68 -0.36 -6.34 -7.16
N GLY A 69 -0.23 -7.50 -6.56
CA GLY A 69 -0.96 -8.70 -6.93
C GLY A 69 -0.30 -9.47 -8.08
N SER A 70 -0.84 -10.64 -8.39
CA SER A 70 -0.26 -11.51 -9.40
C SER A 70 -0.62 -11.07 -10.82
N PRO A 71 0.29 -11.24 -11.79
CA PRO A 71 0.03 -10.97 -13.21
C PRO A 71 -1.23 -11.66 -13.73
N GLU A 72 -1.46 -12.90 -13.32
CA GLU A 72 -2.58 -13.74 -13.77
C GLU A 72 -3.95 -13.13 -13.42
N ILE A 73 -4.05 -12.41 -12.31
CA ILE A 73 -5.30 -11.75 -11.91
C ILE A 73 -5.61 -10.58 -12.84
N PHE A 74 -4.62 -9.79 -13.22
CA PHE A 74 -4.82 -8.70 -14.20
C PHE A 74 -5.20 -9.26 -15.57
N ASP A 75 -4.54 -10.32 -16.00
CA ASP A 75 -4.86 -10.99 -17.27
C ASP A 75 -6.26 -11.63 -17.24
N LEU A 76 -6.70 -12.14 -16.08
CA LEU A 76 -8.06 -12.61 -15.88
C LEU A 76 -9.06 -11.46 -16.05
N TRP A 77 -8.84 -10.30 -15.45
CA TRP A 77 -9.72 -9.14 -15.60
C TRP A 77 -9.83 -8.72 -17.07
N ALA A 78 -8.72 -8.69 -17.81
CA ALA A 78 -8.75 -8.38 -19.22
C ALA A 78 -9.62 -9.37 -20.01
N ARG A 79 -9.50 -10.69 -19.73
CA ARG A 79 -10.31 -11.73 -20.38
C ARG A 79 -11.79 -11.66 -19.99
N GLU A 80 -12.12 -11.21 -18.77
CA GLU A 80 -13.48 -11.06 -18.29
C GLU A 80 -14.16 -9.75 -18.71
N GLY A 81 -13.57 -9.00 -19.64
CA GLY A 81 -14.19 -7.84 -20.26
C GLY A 81 -13.71 -6.49 -19.73
N CYS A 82 -12.54 -6.44 -19.11
CA CYS A 82 -11.87 -5.20 -18.73
C CYS A 82 -10.67 -4.91 -19.68
N PRO A 83 -10.89 -4.45 -20.92
CA PRO A 83 -9.79 -4.16 -21.83
C PRO A 83 -8.89 -3.06 -21.28
N GLY A 84 -7.58 -3.17 -21.46
CA GLY A 84 -6.61 -2.25 -20.89
C GLY A 84 -6.15 -2.62 -19.48
N TRP A 85 -6.56 -3.78 -18.96
CA TRP A 85 -6.23 -4.25 -17.61
C TRP A 85 -5.36 -5.51 -17.59
N SER A 86 -4.82 -5.98 -18.74
CA SER A 86 -3.82 -7.03 -18.71
C SER A 86 -2.57 -6.57 -17.94
N TYR A 87 -1.79 -7.51 -17.42
CA TYR A 87 -0.59 -7.16 -16.65
C TYR A 87 0.39 -6.32 -17.47
N GLU A 88 0.57 -6.63 -18.73
CA GLU A 88 1.44 -5.87 -19.65
C GLU A 88 0.96 -4.42 -19.79
N GLU A 89 -0.35 -4.21 -19.88
CA GLU A 89 -0.95 -2.87 -20.01
C GLU A 89 -0.88 -2.04 -18.74
N VAL A 90 -1.01 -2.66 -17.54
CA VAL A 90 -0.96 -1.95 -16.26
C VAL A 90 0.45 -1.76 -15.71
N LEU A 91 1.42 -2.61 -16.08
CA LEU A 91 2.79 -2.55 -15.58
C LEU A 91 3.47 -1.18 -15.78
N PRO A 92 3.33 -0.48 -16.92
CA PRO A 92 3.88 0.86 -17.11
C PRO A 92 3.40 1.87 -16.07
N TYR A 93 2.16 1.73 -15.58
CA TYR A 93 1.58 2.60 -14.56
C TYR A 93 2.17 2.30 -13.17
N PHE A 94 2.36 1.03 -12.83
CA PHE A 94 3.07 0.65 -11.60
C PHE A 94 4.49 1.20 -11.59
N ARG A 95 5.24 1.00 -12.69
CA ARG A 95 6.60 1.53 -12.83
C ARG A 95 6.65 3.05 -12.74
N ARG A 96 5.68 3.76 -13.34
CA ARG A 96 5.60 5.22 -13.28
C ARG A 96 5.29 5.74 -11.87
N ALA A 97 4.53 4.98 -11.08
CA ALA A 97 4.11 5.37 -9.74
C ALA A 97 5.22 5.25 -8.71
N GLU A 98 6.11 4.28 -8.83
CA GLU A 98 7.07 3.94 -7.79
C GLU A 98 8.48 4.48 -8.00
N ALA A 99 9.20 4.62 -6.90
CA ALA A 99 10.65 4.79 -6.84
C ALA A 99 11.22 3.65 -6.00
N ASN A 100 11.47 2.52 -6.63
CA ASN A 100 12.06 1.34 -6.01
C ASN A 100 13.54 1.25 -6.38
N ALA A 101 14.44 1.14 -5.40
CA ALA A 101 15.89 1.04 -5.65
C ALA A 101 16.34 -0.41 -5.92
N HIS A 102 15.45 -1.37 -5.72
CA HIS A 102 15.72 -2.80 -5.85
C HIS A 102 14.93 -3.40 -7.01
N GLY A 103 15.16 -4.69 -7.27
CA GLY A 103 14.47 -5.43 -8.33
C GLY A 103 14.91 -5.07 -9.75
N ASP A 104 14.37 -5.80 -10.70
CA ASP A 104 14.66 -5.67 -12.14
C ASP A 104 13.88 -4.49 -12.72
N GLU A 105 14.53 -3.65 -13.52
CA GLU A 105 13.92 -2.49 -14.18
C GLU A 105 12.83 -2.85 -15.19
N ARG A 106 12.74 -4.10 -15.62
CA ARG A 106 11.59 -4.58 -16.40
C ARG A 106 10.29 -4.46 -15.62
N PHE A 107 10.34 -4.69 -14.31
CA PHE A 107 9.18 -4.66 -13.42
C PHE A 107 9.11 -3.37 -12.58
N HIS A 108 10.24 -2.74 -12.25
CA HIS A 108 10.33 -1.64 -11.30
C HIS A 108 10.67 -0.30 -11.91
N GLY A 109 10.01 0.75 -11.38
CA GLY A 109 10.34 2.14 -11.68
C GLY A 109 11.29 2.75 -10.66
N ARG A 110 12.16 3.67 -11.10
CA ARG A 110 13.16 4.35 -10.25
C ARG A 110 12.78 5.78 -9.90
N GLY A 111 11.94 6.43 -10.69
CA GLY A 111 11.71 7.88 -10.64
C GLY A 111 10.31 8.30 -10.21
N GLY A 112 9.45 7.38 -9.79
CA GLY A 112 8.09 7.70 -9.40
C GLY A 112 8.00 8.44 -8.06
N PRO A 113 6.84 9.01 -7.77
CA PRO A 113 6.64 9.79 -6.53
C PRO A 113 6.51 8.95 -5.27
N LEU A 114 6.19 7.65 -5.38
CA LEU A 114 5.98 6.75 -4.26
C LEU A 114 7.24 5.92 -3.99
N PRO A 115 7.99 6.21 -2.93
CA PRO A 115 9.14 5.40 -2.58
C PRO A 115 8.69 4.02 -2.09
N VAL A 116 9.36 3.00 -2.60
CA VAL A 116 9.21 1.62 -2.17
C VAL A 116 10.56 1.14 -1.64
N THR A 117 10.58 0.66 -0.41
CA THR A 117 11.79 0.16 0.24
C THR A 117 11.59 -1.26 0.72
N ARG A 118 12.62 -2.06 0.56
CA ARG A 118 12.65 -3.44 1.02
C ARG A 118 12.90 -3.50 2.53
N ALA A 119 12.17 -4.36 3.23
CA ALA A 119 12.41 -4.63 4.64
C ALA A 119 13.78 -5.28 4.84
N ARG A 120 14.48 -4.86 5.88
CA ARG A 120 15.69 -5.56 6.33
C ARG A 120 15.28 -6.67 7.29
N VAL A 121 15.56 -7.90 6.91
CA VAL A 121 15.35 -9.06 7.78
C VAL A 121 16.57 -9.20 8.69
N THR A 122 16.44 -8.74 9.93
CA THR A 122 17.52 -8.79 10.93
C THR A 122 17.14 -9.55 12.19
N ASN A 123 15.85 -9.79 12.38
CA ASN A 123 15.33 -10.52 13.53
C ASN A 123 15.55 -12.01 13.36
N ARG A 124 16.12 -12.66 14.38
CA ARG A 124 16.43 -14.11 14.36
C ARG A 124 15.19 -14.97 14.11
N GLY A 125 14.03 -14.58 14.63
CA GLY A 125 12.77 -15.29 14.38
C GLY A 125 12.34 -15.21 12.92
N GLN A 126 12.51 -14.05 12.27
CA GLN A 126 12.22 -13.91 10.84
C GLN A 126 13.18 -14.73 9.96
N LEU A 127 14.48 -14.77 10.32
CA LEU A 127 15.44 -15.63 9.61
C LEU A 127 15.06 -17.10 9.73
N ALA A 128 14.79 -17.56 10.95
CA ALA A 128 14.35 -18.95 11.18
C ALA A 128 13.05 -19.28 10.44
N TRP A 129 12.12 -18.31 10.35
CA TRP A 129 10.89 -18.49 9.57
C TRP A 129 11.16 -18.67 8.07
N LEU A 130 12.07 -17.88 7.50
CA LEU A 130 12.46 -18.01 6.09
C LEU A 130 13.19 -19.33 5.82
N GLU A 131 14.04 -19.77 6.72
CA GLU A 131 14.73 -21.07 6.65
C GLU A 131 13.70 -22.22 6.68
N ALA A 132 12.79 -22.21 7.65
CA ALA A 132 11.74 -23.23 7.79
C ALA A 132 10.83 -23.29 6.55
N ALA A 133 10.51 -22.14 5.93
CA ALA A 133 9.71 -22.13 4.70
C ALA A 133 10.46 -22.83 3.55
N GLN A 134 11.75 -22.60 3.39
CA GLN A 134 12.56 -23.25 2.36
C GLN A 134 12.74 -24.75 2.64
N GLU A 135 12.93 -25.15 3.89
CA GLU A 135 12.95 -26.57 4.32
C GLU A 135 11.63 -27.29 4.02
N ALA A 136 10.50 -26.56 4.14
CA ALA A 136 9.19 -27.05 3.77
C ALA A 136 8.91 -27.07 2.25
N GLY A 137 9.89 -26.69 1.43
CA GLY A 137 9.81 -26.73 -0.03
C GLY A 137 9.21 -25.47 -0.68
N PHE A 138 8.98 -24.41 0.08
CA PHE A 138 8.51 -23.14 -0.51
C PHE A 138 9.68 -22.35 -1.11
N PRO A 139 9.49 -21.70 -2.27
CA PRO A 139 10.53 -20.92 -2.89
C PRO A 139 10.87 -19.67 -2.06
N TYR A 140 12.11 -19.24 -2.13
CA TYR A 140 12.51 -17.93 -1.66
C TYR A 140 12.26 -16.90 -2.77
N SER A 141 11.53 -15.83 -2.45
CA SER A 141 11.38 -14.69 -3.35
C SER A 141 11.97 -13.45 -2.69
N ASP A 142 12.90 -12.83 -3.35
CA ASP A 142 13.46 -11.56 -2.90
C ASP A 142 12.77 -10.34 -3.54
N ASP A 143 11.81 -10.60 -4.45
CA ASP A 143 11.05 -9.57 -5.16
C ASP A 143 9.63 -10.06 -5.47
N HIS A 144 8.71 -9.81 -4.55
CA HIS A 144 7.30 -10.20 -4.69
C HIS A 144 6.52 -9.41 -5.74
N ASN A 145 7.10 -8.35 -6.31
CA ASN A 145 6.53 -7.54 -7.38
C ASN A 145 7.28 -7.68 -8.70
N GLY A 146 8.23 -8.62 -8.76
CA GLY A 146 9.07 -8.90 -9.92
C GLY A 146 8.60 -10.12 -10.72
N ALA A 147 9.59 -10.82 -11.31
CA ALA A 147 9.34 -11.96 -12.18
C ALA A 147 8.79 -13.20 -11.46
N GLN A 148 9.09 -13.35 -10.18
CA GLN A 148 8.68 -14.50 -9.37
C GLN A 148 8.01 -14.01 -8.08
N PRO A 149 6.71 -13.67 -8.13
CA PRO A 149 6.00 -13.08 -7.01
C PRO A 149 5.71 -14.07 -5.89
N GLU A 150 5.65 -15.36 -6.18
CA GLU A 150 5.37 -16.39 -5.19
C GLU A 150 6.60 -16.77 -4.39
N GLY A 151 6.42 -16.99 -3.09
CA GLY A 151 7.46 -17.43 -2.19
C GLY A 151 7.51 -16.67 -0.88
N PHE A 152 8.54 -16.96 -0.09
CA PHE A 152 8.82 -16.28 1.18
C PHE A 152 10.04 -15.40 1.04
N GLY A 153 9.95 -14.17 1.52
CA GLY A 153 11.05 -13.22 1.43
C GLY A 153 10.75 -11.90 2.15
N PRO A 154 11.66 -10.93 2.06
CA PRO A 154 11.46 -9.62 2.67
C PRO A 154 10.35 -8.84 1.96
N GLY A 155 9.39 -8.34 2.72
CA GLY A 155 8.32 -7.49 2.18
C GLY A 155 8.83 -6.11 1.74
N GLU A 156 8.09 -5.49 0.85
CA GLU A 156 8.31 -4.11 0.42
C GLU A 156 7.30 -3.15 1.07
N HIS A 157 7.74 -1.92 1.34
CA HIS A 157 6.95 -0.96 2.09
C HIS A 157 7.04 0.45 1.52
N THR A 158 5.94 1.19 1.60
CA THR A 158 5.88 2.62 1.25
C THR A 158 6.46 3.49 2.38
N ILE A 159 7.72 3.26 2.70
CA ILE A 159 8.48 3.93 3.76
C ILE A 159 9.75 4.52 3.16
N ARG A 160 10.13 5.74 3.56
CA ARG A 160 11.42 6.33 3.25
C ARG A 160 11.94 7.11 4.46
N SER A 161 13.21 6.92 4.80
CA SER A 161 13.86 7.59 5.94
C SER A 161 13.07 7.45 7.25
N GLY A 162 12.56 6.24 7.53
CA GLY A 162 11.79 5.94 8.73
C GLY A 162 10.40 6.58 8.79
N ARG A 163 9.87 7.10 7.69
CA ARG A 163 8.56 7.74 7.61
C ARG A 163 7.67 7.07 6.59
N ARG A 164 6.36 6.96 6.91
CA ARG A 164 5.32 6.58 5.96
C ARG A 164 5.27 7.55 4.78
N PHE A 165 5.13 7.01 3.59
CA PHE A 165 4.81 7.75 2.38
C PHE A 165 3.38 7.42 1.93
N SER A 166 2.43 8.19 2.44
CA SER A 166 1.03 8.13 1.99
C SER A 166 0.86 8.83 0.63
N THR A 167 -0.28 8.64 -0.03
CA THR A 167 -0.63 9.38 -1.25
C THR A 167 -0.71 10.88 -1.01
N SER A 168 -1.04 11.33 0.21
CA SER A 168 -0.95 12.74 0.60
C SER A 168 0.49 13.25 0.46
N VAL A 169 1.47 12.51 0.97
CA VAL A 169 2.89 12.91 0.92
C VAL A 169 3.47 12.77 -0.48
N ALA A 170 3.17 11.66 -1.16
CA ALA A 170 3.76 11.33 -2.45
C ALA A 170 3.19 12.17 -3.61
N TYR A 171 1.90 12.46 -3.59
CA TYR A 171 1.20 13.08 -4.72
C TYR A 171 0.56 14.43 -4.38
N LEU A 172 -0.26 14.48 -3.32
CA LEU A 172 -1.08 15.64 -3.04
C LEU A 172 -0.26 16.87 -2.64
N ARG A 173 0.68 16.71 -1.71
CA ARG A 173 1.54 17.83 -1.26
C ARG A 173 2.40 18.39 -2.38
N PRO A 174 3.08 17.59 -3.23
CA PRO A 174 3.78 18.12 -4.40
C PRO A 174 2.86 18.80 -5.40
N ALA A 175 1.67 18.24 -5.67
CA ALA A 175 0.71 18.82 -6.58
C ALA A 175 0.19 20.20 -6.08
N ALA A 176 -0.09 20.31 -4.79
CA ALA A 176 -0.56 21.56 -4.18
C ALA A 176 0.48 22.70 -4.21
N ARG A 177 1.78 22.39 -4.40
CA ARG A 177 2.87 23.37 -4.52
C ARG A 177 3.07 23.88 -5.95
N ARG A 178 2.47 23.23 -6.95
CA ARG A 178 2.58 23.67 -8.35
C ARG A 178 1.77 24.95 -8.54
N SER A 179 2.33 25.91 -9.31
CA SER A 179 1.59 27.09 -9.73
C SER A 179 0.45 26.69 -10.68
N GLY A 180 -0.78 26.94 -10.28
CA GLY A 180 -1.99 26.61 -11.04
C GLY A 180 -3.21 26.42 -10.13
N ASN A 181 -4.39 26.37 -10.73
CA ASN A 181 -5.69 26.30 -10.03
C ASN A 181 -5.94 24.94 -9.37
N HIS A 182 -5.17 24.57 -8.37
CA HIS A 182 -5.44 23.40 -7.55
C HIS A 182 -6.15 23.84 -6.26
N ARG A 183 -7.40 23.43 -6.10
CA ARG A 183 -8.17 23.61 -4.86
C ARG A 183 -8.25 22.31 -4.09
N LEU A 184 -7.78 22.34 -2.85
CA LEU A 184 -8.12 21.33 -1.84
C LEU A 184 -9.38 21.83 -1.14
N SER A 185 -10.48 21.12 -1.33
CA SER A 185 -11.71 21.40 -0.60
C SER A 185 -11.96 20.28 0.42
N ARG A 186 -12.19 20.66 1.66
CA ARG A 186 -12.70 19.76 2.70
C ARG A 186 -14.22 19.81 2.62
N THR A 187 -14.85 18.71 2.24
CA THR A 187 -16.30 18.57 2.34
C THR A 187 -16.59 17.73 3.57
N VAL A 188 -17.27 18.32 4.54
CA VAL A 188 -17.89 17.57 5.63
C VAL A 188 -19.24 17.13 5.10
N LEU A 189 -19.39 15.84 4.82
CA LEU A 189 -20.68 15.21 4.57
C LEU A 189 -21.31 14.80 5.89
#